data_688f955b6663e8eba6deebfb34d9a73f
#
_entry.id   688f955b6663e8eba6deebfb34d9a73f
#
_cell.length_a   1.000
_cell.length_b   1.000
_cell.length_c   1.000
_cell.angle_alpha   90.00
_cell.angle_beta   90.00
_cell.angle_gamma   90.00
#
_symmetry.space_group_name_H-M   'P 1'
#
loop_
_entity.id
_entity.type
_entity.pdbx_description
1 polymer ?
#
loop_
_entity_poly.entity_id
_entity_poly.type
_entity_poly.pdbx_seq_one_letter_code
_entity_poly.pdbx_strand_id
1 'polypeptide(L)'
;ITRPTVSKEEIGFLPGDLREKMDPWIQPIYQNMYALFDKEKVEKLIEDGKIEIVPLAFMRGRTFLNSCIIVDEAQNVTHEQMEMIATRIGLRSKMIVCGDDYQVDLKSRRENVIYNRTNFISNKN
;
A
#
# COMPACT_ATOMS: atom_id res chain seq x y z
N ILE A 1 4.47 1.78 4.80
CA ILE A 1 4.18 0.93 3.62
C ILE A 1 2.72 0.55 3.66
N THR A 2 2.03 0.69 2.54
CA THR A 2 0.63 0.26 2.39
C THR A 2 0.44 -0.51 1.09
N ARG A 3 -0.50 -1.43 1.08
CA ARG A 3 -0.96 -2.14 -0.11
C ARG A 3 -2.46 -2.40 -0.01
N PRO A 4 -3.18 -2.50 -1.13
CA PRO A 4 -4.57 -2.92 -1.10
C PRO A 4 -4.67 -4.35 -0.58
N THR A 5 -5.60 -4.56 0.32
CA THR A 5 -5.86 -5.86 0.94
C THR A 5 -7.37 -6.14 0.86
N VAL A 6 -7.83 -7.13 1.56
CA VAL A 6 -9.26 -7.35 1.78
C VAL A 6 -9.92 -6.12 2.41
N SER A 7 -11.21 -5.97 2.22
CA SER A 7 -11.97 -4.90 2.85
C SER A 7 -11.91 -4.99 4.39
N LYS A 8 -12.22 -3.87 5.05
CA LYS A 8 -12.29 -3.84 6.51
C LYS A 8 -13.25 -4.89 7.09
N GLU A 9 -14.35 -5.11 6.38
CA GLU A 9 -15.37 -6.10 6.75
C GLU A 9 -14.81 -7.53 6.61
N GLU A 10 -14.12 -7.83 5.52
CA GLU A 10 -13.49 -9.14 5.33
C GLU A 10 -12.41 -9.41 6.39
N ILE A 11 -11.59 -8.42 6.74
CA ILE A 11 -10.64 -8.53 7.86
C ILE A 11 -11.38 -8.81 9.17
N GLY A 12 -12.55 -8.21 9.39
CA GLY A 12 -13.39 -8.43 10.58
C GLY A 12 -13.83 -9.88 10.75
N PHE A 13 -14.01 -10.64 9.68
CA PHE A 13 -14.41 -12.05 9.70
C PHE A 13 -13.27 -13.02 9.94
N LEU A 14 -12.01 -12.60 9.84
CA LEU A 14 -10.86 -13.47 10.08
C LEU A 14 -10.65 -13.66 11.60
N PRO A 15 -10.21 -14.86 12.04
CA PRO A 15 -9.86 -15.08 13.45
C PRO A 15 -8.58 -14.33 13.84
N GLY A 16 -8.46 -14.00 15.12
CA GLY A 16 -7.27 -13.36 15.67
C GLY A 16 -7.37 -11.83 15.81
N ASP A 17 -6.33 -11.21 16.30
CA ASP A 17 -6.21 -9.75 16.37
C ASP A 17 -5.91 -9.14 14.99
N LEU A 18 -5.88 -7.81 14.89
CA LEU A 18 -5.66 -7.13 13.62
C LEU A 18 -4.31 -7.49 12.97
N ARG A 19 -3.26 -7.66 13.77
CA ARG A 19 -1.92 -8.02 13.31
C ARG A 19 -1.91 -9.43 12.74
N GLU A 20 -2.49 -10.38 13.43
CA GLU A 20 -2.61 -11.78 12.98
C GLU A 20 -3.44 -11.88 11.71
N LYS A 21 -4.57 -11.15 11.63
CA LYS A 21 -5.44 -11.12 10.45
C LYS A 21 -4.74 -10.59 9.22
N MET A 22 -3.80 -9.68 9.39
CA MET A 22 -3.07 -9.06 8.29
C MET A 22 -1.80 -9.78 7.89
N ASP A 23 -1.33 -10.73 8.69
CA ASP A 23 -0.06 -11.41 8.48
C ASP A 23 0.13 -11.96 7.07
N PRO A 24 -0.86 -12.62 6.42
CA PRO A 24 -0.71 -13.12 5.05
C PRO A 24 -0.37 -12.03 4.02
N TRP A 25 -0.83 -10.80 4.20
CA TRP A 25 -0.61 -9.69 3.27
C TRP A 25 0.67 -8.93 3.52
N ILE A 26 1.17 -8.93 4.76
CA ILE A 26 2.38 -8.21 5.14
C ILE A 26 3.64 -9.08 5.09
N GLN A 27 3.53 -10.40 5.16
CA GLN A 27 4.66 -11.33 5.08
C GLN A 27 5.57 -11.12 3.87
N PRO A 28 5.07 -10.91 2.64
CA PRO A 28 5.95 -10.64 1.50
C PRO A 28 6.78 -9.36 1.68
N ILE A 29 6.24 -8.35 2.34
CA ILE A 29 6.95 -7.10 2.65
C ILE A 29 8.10 -7.37 3.62
N TYR A 30 7.84 -8.12 4.69
CA TYR A 30 8.88 -8.52 5.64
C TYR A 30 9.98 -9.34 4.98
N GLN A 31 9.62 -10.32 4.17
CA GLN A 31 10.59 -11.15 3.44
C GLN A 31 11.51 -10.33 2.55
N ASN A 32 10.95 -9.37 1.82
CA ASN A 32 11.73 -8.45 0.99
C ASN A 32 12.67 -7.57 1.82
N MET A 33 12.22 -7.08 2.97
CA MET A 33 13.06 -6.30 3.87
C MET A 33 14.18 -7.15 4.47
N TYR A 34 13.92 -8.39 4.87
CA TYR A 34 14.92 -9.31 5.42
C TYR A 34 15.94 -9.78 4.37
N ALA A 35 15.58 -9.78 3.09
CA ALA A 35 16.51 -10.05 2.01
C ALA A 35 17.53 -8.91 1.79
N LEU A 36 17.17 -7.67 2.18
CA LEU A 36 17.98 -6.47 1.97
C LEU A 36 18.71 -6.01 3.25
N PHE A 37 18.18 -6.34 4.42
CA PHE A 37 18.68 -5.85 5.71
C PHE A 37 18.63 -6.97 6.76
N ASP A 38 19.48 -6.87 7.76
CA ASP A 38 19.46 -7.79 8.91
C ASP A 38 18.08 -7.78 9.59
N LYS A 39 17.57 -8.95 9.90
CA LYS A 39 16.24 -9.13 10.50
C LYS A 39 16.08 -8.32 11.79
N GLU A 40 17.06 -8.38 12.69
CA GLU A 40 17.05 -7.64 13.96
C GLU A 40 16.94 -6.13 13.74
N LYS A 41 17.62 -5.59 12.71
CA LYS A 41 17.56 -4.18 12.35
C LYS A 41 16.15 -3.79 11.86
N VAL A 42 15.54 -4.62 11.02
CA VAL A 42 14.18 -4.38 10.51
C VAL A 42 13.17 -4.40 11.65
N GLU A 43 13.22 -5.41 12.51
CA GLU A 43 12.34 -5.53 13.68
C GLU A 43 12.44 -4.31 14.60
N LYS A 44 13.66 -3.88 14.90
CA LYS A 44 13.89 -2.66 15.69
C LYS A 44 13.30 -1.40 15.04
N LEU A 45 13.43 -1.24 13.72
CA LEU A 45 12.86 -0.09 13.02
C LEU A 45 11.32 -0.09 13.08
N ILE A 46 10.71 -1.26 13.09
CA ILE A 46 9.25 -1.41 13.24
C ILE A 46 8.83 -1.10 14.68
N GLU A 47 9.53 -1.66 15.67
CA GLU A 47 9.28 -1.38 17.10
C GLU A 47 9.44 0.11 17.45
N ASP A 48 10.45 0.76 16.89
CA ASP A 48 10.72 2.19 17.07
C ASP A 48 9.72 3.08 16.27
N GLY A 49 8.78 2.50 15.53
CA GLY A 49 7.83 3.24 14.70
C GLY A 49 8.45 3.95 13.50
N LYS A 50 9.68 3.58 13.10
CA LYS A 50 10.36 4.11 11.91
C LYS A 50 9.82 3.52 10.63
N ILE A 51 9.35 2.29 10.70
CA ILE A 51 8.65 1.58 9.63
C ILE A 51 7.27 1.20 10.14
N GLU A 52 6.25 1.59 9.42
CA GLU A 52 4.87 1.22 9.69
C GLU A 52 4.28 0.55 8.45
N ILE A 53 3.61 -0.57 8.62
CA ILE A 53 2.89 -1.28 7.57
C ILE A 53 1.40 -1.15 7.90
N VAL A 54 0.66 -0.48 7.03
CA VAL A 54 -0.75 -0.13 7.27
C VAL A 54 -1.59 -0.59 6.08
N PRO A 55 -2.70 -1.30 6.32
CA PRO A 55 -3.65 -1.56 5.24
C PRO A 55 -4.19 -0.26 4.69
N LEU A 56 -4.43 -0.24 3.40
CA LEU A 56 -4.98 0.93 2.72
C LEU A 56 -6.26 1.45 3.39
N ALA A 57 -7.13 0.53 3.80
CA ALA A 57 -8.40 0.86 4.45
C ALA A 57 -8.25 1.62 5.78
N PHE A 58 -7.07 1.56 6.42
CA PHE A 58 -6.80 2.22 7.70
C PHE A 58 -6.04 3.55 7.55
N MET A 59 -5.74 3.98 6.33
CA MET A 59 -5.08 5.27 6.07
C MET A 59 -6.02 6.47 6.13
N ARG A 60 -7.32 6.25 5.99
CA ARG A 60 -8.32 7.33 5.98
C ARG A 60 -8.25 8.17 7.26
N GLY A 61 -8.25 9.50 7.11
CA GLY A 61 -8.22 10.44 8.21
C GLY A 61 -6.82 10.71 8.81
N ARG A 62 -5.78 10.02 8.33
CA ARG A 62 -4.39 10.24 8.77
C ARG A 62 -3.70 11.24 7.85
N THR A 63 -2.76 11.99 8.40
CA THR A 63 -1.81 12.83 7.64
C THR A 63 -0.41 12.41 7.99
N PHE A 64 0.40 12.10 6.99
CA PHE A 64 1.79 11.65 7.17
C PHE A 64 2.74 12.83 6.95
N LEU A 65 3.51 13.16 7.98
CA LEU A 65 4.50 14.23 7.98
C LEU A 65 5.90 13.64 8.03
N ASN A 66 6.86 14.26 7.33
CA ASN A 66 8.27 13.82 7.31
C ASN A 66 8.41 12.33 6.94
N SER A 67 7.58 11.83 6.03
CA SER A 67 7.42 10.40 5.77
C SER A 67 7.64 10.06 4.31
N CYS A 68 8.09 8.83 4.07
CA CYS A 68 8.06 8.19 2.76
C CYS A 68 6.92 7.17 2.74
N ILE A 69 5.88 7.44 1.97
CA ILE A 69 4.75 6.53 1.79
C ILE A 69 5.06 5.64 0.59
N ILE A 70 5.04 4.33 0.78
CA ILE A 70 5.18 3.35 -0.30
C ILE A 70 3.84 2.67 -0.48
N VAL A 71 3.25 2.81 -1.66
CA VAL A 71 2.02 2.12 -2.07
C VAL A 71 2.42 0.95 -2.94
N ASP A 72 2.30 -0.26 -2.41
CA ASP A 72 2.62 -1.50 -3.11
C ASP A 72 1.36 -2.10 -3.76
N GLU A 73 1.51 -2.91 -4.81
CA GLU A 73 0.40 -3.53 -5.56
C GLU A 73 -0.64 -2.51 -6.08
N ALA A 74 -0.17 -1.35 -6.53
CA ALA A 74 -1.04 -0.23 -6.89
C ALA A 74 -1.96 -0.50 -8.09
N GLN A 75 -1.73 -1.57 -8.87
CA GLN A 75 -2.65 -2.03 -9.90
C GLN A 75 -4.00 -2.47 -9.33
N ASN A 76 -4.08 -2.80 -8.05
CA ASN A 76 -5.30 -3.17 -7.33
C ASN A 76 -5.91 -2.01 -6.53
N VAL A 77 -5.39 -0.80 -6.68
CA VAL A 77 -5.92 0.43 -6.07
C VAL A 77 -6.89 1.11 -7.04
N THR A 78 -8.07 1.43 -6.58
CA THR A 78 -9.05 2.22 -7.36
C THR A 78 -8.66 3.70 -7.41
N HIS A 79 -9.27 4.47 -8.32
CA HIS A 79 -9.08 5.92 -8.39
C HIS A 79 -9.45 6.61 -7.08
N GLU A 80 -10.58 6.23 -6.49
CA GLU A 80 -11.07 6.78 -5.23
C GLU A 80 -10.09 6.50 -4.07
N GLN A 81 -9.55 5.28 -4.03
CA GLN A 81 -8.54 4.92 -3.05
C GLN A 81 -7.24 5.70 -3.25
N MET A 82 -6.78 5.87 -4.51
CA MET A 82 -5.57 6.64 -4.80
C MET A 82 -5.74 8.12 -4.44
N GLU A 83 -6.89 8.71 -4.72
CA GLU A 83 -7.22 10.08 -4.30
C GLU A 83 -7.18 10.20 -2.77
N MET A 84 -7.78 9.23 -2.07
CA MET A 84 -7.73 9.17 -0.61
C MET A 84 -6.29 9.12 -0.10
N ILE A 85 -5.41 8.29 -0.68
CA ILE A 85 -4.00 8.19 -0.27
C ILE A 85 -3.26 9.50 -0.58
N ALA A 86 -3.46 10.07 -1.77
CA ALA A 86 -2.77 11.29 -2.20
C ALA A 86 -3.05 12.46 -1.26
N THR A 87 -4.25 12.53 -0.71
CA THR A 87 -4.61 13.55 0.29
C THR A 87 -4.03 13.33 1.68
N ARG A 88 -3.34 12.22 1.92
CA ARG A 88 -2.66 11.93 3.20
C ARG A 88 -1.23 12.43 3.25
N ILE A 89 -0.67 12.85 2.11
CA ILE A 89 0.70 13.36 2.04
C ILE A 89 0.76 14.73 2.71
N GLY A 90 1.52 14.81 3.78
CA GLY A 90 1.74 16.05 4.50
C GLY A 90 3.12 16.68 4.21
N LEU A 91 3.46 17.68 4.99
CA LEU A 91 4.69 18.44 4.82
C LEU A 91 5.94 17.55 4.89
N ARG A 92 6.90 17.79 3.99
CA ARG A 92 8.17 17.04 3.87
C ARG A 92 7.98 15.54 3.67
N SER A 93 6.89 15.15 3.02
CA SER A 93 6.61 13.76 2.71
C SER A 93 6.65 13.51 1.21
N LYS A 94 6.90 12.26 0.84
CA LYS A 94 6.89 11.79 -0.54
C LYS A 94 6.13 10.48 -0.64
N MET A 95 5.64 10.19 -1.85
CA MET A 95 4.97 8.93 -2.16
C MET A 95 5.70 8.21 -3.29
N ILE A 96 5.87 6.91 -3.13
CA ILE A 96 6.34 5.98 -4.16
C ILE A 96 5.19 5.01 -4.42
N VAL A 97 4.82 4.88 -5.70
CA VAL A 97 3.74 3.98 -6.13
C VAL A 97 4.35 2.87 -6.95
N CYS A 98 4.22 1.64 -6.48
CA CYS A 98 4.71 0.43 -7.10
C CYS A 98 3.54 -0.43 -7.56
N GLY A 99 3.59 -0.95 -8.77
CA GLY A 99 2.55 -1.83 -9.29
C GLY A 99 2.89 -2.36 -10.67
N ASP A 100 2.21 -3.43 -11.06
CA ASP A 100 2.33 -4.10 -12.36
C ASP A 100 0.98 -4.05 -13.07
N ASP A 101 0.91 -3.39 -14.22
CA ASP A 101 -0.32 -3.25 -15.01
C ASP A 101 -0.78 -4.55 -15.69
N TYR A 102 0.05 -5.57 -15.72
CA TYR A 102 -0.30 -6.92 -16.20
C TYR A 102 -1.00 -7.77 -15.13
N GLN A 103 -0.85 -7.46 -13.85
CA GLN A 103 -1.41 -8.19 -12.71
C GLN A 103 -2.64 -7.50 -12.12
N VAL A 104 -3.64 -7.20 -12.96
CA VAL A 104 -4.85 -6.47 -12.53
C VAL A 104 -5.93 -7.44 -12.07
N ASP A 105 -6.21 -7.46 -10.78
CA ASP A 105 -7.26 -8.25 -10.14
C ASP A 105 -8.61 -7.52 -10.02
N LEU A 106 -8.65 -6.22 -10.36
CA LEU A 106 -9.88 -5.44 -10.35
C LEU A 106 -10.87 -5.92 -11.43
N LYS A 107 -12.13 -6.06 -11.07
CA LYS A 107 -13.22 -6.48 -11.98
C LYS A 107 -13.38 -5.57 -13.19
N SER A 108 -12.99 -4.30 -13.07
CA SER A 108 -13.03 -3.32 -14.14
C SER A 108 -11.67 -2.65 -14.30
N ARG A 109 -11.06 -2.80 -15.48
CA ARG A 109 -9.84 -2.07 -15.83
C ARG A 109 -10.03 -0.55 -15.81
N ARG A 110 -11.27 -0.06 -15.96
CA ARG A 110 -11.59 1.38 -15.91
C ARG A 110 -11.38 1.98 -14.51
N GLU A 111 -11.44 1.15 -13.47
CA GLU A 111 -11.20 1.56 -12.09
C GLU A 111 -9.71 1.56 -11.72
N ASN A 112 -8.87 1.00 -12.60
CA ASN A 112 -7.45 0.86 -12.35
C ASN A 112 -6.70 2.18 -12.62
N VAL A 113 -6.00 2.65 -11.60
CA VAL A 113 -5.25 3.91 -11.64
C VAL A 113 -4.06 3.84 -12.61
N ILE A 114 -3.36 2.72 -12.64
CA ILE A 114 -2.17 2.54 -13.48
C ILE A 114 -2.57 2.41 -14.95
N TYR A 115 -3.58 1.61 -15.25
CA TYR A 115 -4.08 1.39 -16.61
C TYR A 115 -4.51 2.69 -17.31
N ASN A 116 -5.26 3.53 -16.60
CA ASN A 116 -5.72 4.81 -17.16
C ASN A 116 -4.59 5.78 -17.44
N ARG A 117 -3.50 5.74 -16.67
CA ARG A 117 -2.34 6.60 -16.87
C ARG A 117 -1.49 6.17 -18.06
N THR A 118 -1.31 4.89 -18.29
CA THR A 118 -0.59 4.35 -19.45
C THR A 118 -1.31 4.66 -20.75
N ASN A 119 -2.64 4.57 -20.78
CA ASN A 119 -3.43 4.96 -21.93
C ASN A 119 -3.39 6.47 -22.24
N PHE A 120 -3.24 7.31 -21.22
CA PHE A 120 -3.12 8.75 -21.41
C PHE A 120 -1.78 9.16 -22.04
N ILE A 121 -0.72 8.40 -21.77
CA ILE A 121 0.62 8.63 -22.36
C ILE A 121 0.67 8.11 -23.79
N SER A 122 0.03 6.98 -24.11
CA SER A 122 0.04 6.38 -25.44
C SER A 122 -0.77 7.15 -26.49
N ASN A 123 -1.72 7.97 -26.07
CA ASN A 123 -2.54 8.81 -26.98
C ASN A 123 -1.91 10.17 -27.32
N LYS A 124 -0.66 10.41 -26.94
CA LYS A 124 0.09 11.64 -27.28
C LYS A 124 1.13 11.47 -28.39
N ASN A 125 1.08 10.35 -29.09
CA ASN A 125 1.91 10.14 -30.29
C ASN A 125 1.09 10.25 -31.55
#